data_d4c35986fdc0ddf612b6dcac31d4c656
#
_entry.id   d4c35986fdc0ddf612b6dcac31d4c656
#
_cell.length_a   1.000
_cell.length_b   1.000
_cell.length_c   1.000
_cell.angle_alpha   90.00
_cell.angle_beta   90.00
_cell.angle_gamma   90.00
#
_symmetry.space_group_name_H-M   'P 1'
#
loop_
_entity.id
_entity.type
_entity.pdbx_description
1 polymer ?
#
loop_
_entity_poly.entity_id
_entity_poly.type
_entity_poly.pdbx_seq_one_letter_code
_entity_poly.pdbx_strand_id
1 'polypeptide(L)'
;MMQSLSNVNFFQDGHFVFRNQFFFKGKAPSVSDSVFVIPGLVDVHVHLREPGFSYKETVKTGTAAAAAGGYTAVCSMPNLAPVPDTYENLKVQLDVIRRDAAIQVLPFGSITRGELGETLSDMEAMAPYVAGFSDDGKGVQSEKMMLEAMKLAKSLGKVISAHCEDNSLLHGGYIHAGRYAAAHGHKGISAESEWGPIARDLDLAAKTGCAYHVCHVSTAKSVDLIRQAKKSGVDVTCETGPHYLLLCDEDLQEDGRFKMNPPLRSPEDRDALVEGLQDGTVDMVATDHAPHSAEEKSRGLAGSLMGVVGLECAFPVLYTGLVETGKLSLEALVERMSLAPARRFGIDNQDCYAIFDLNAQEIIDPERFQSMGRATPFAGWNVHAAHVGTIYRGELLEKGRNA
;
A
#
# COMPACT_ATOMS: atom_id res chain seq x y z
N MET A 1 0.04 -8.66 31.51
CA MET A 1 -0.30 -10.04 31.96
C MET A 1 -0.27 -10.93 30.72
N MET A 2 0.27 -12.16 30.81
CA MET A 2 0.18 -13.12 29.71
C MET A 2 -1.26 -13.62 29.61
N GLN A 3 -1.76 -13.69 28.38
CA GLN A 3 -3.08 -14.21 28.01
C GLN A 3 -2.91 -15.23 26.90
N SER A 4 -3.94 -15.98 26.59
CA SER A 4 -3.95 -16.89 25.46
C SER A 4 -5.29 -16.90 24.73
N LEU A 5 -5.24 -17.18 23.43
CA LEU A 5 -6.38 -17.65 22.64
C LEU A 5 -6.30 -19.18 22.56
N SER A 6 -7.44 -19.82 22.61
CA SER A 6 -7.56 -21.29 22.50
C SER A 6 -8.08 -21.67 21.11
N ASN A 7 -7.66 -22.83 20.60
CA ASN A 7 -8.18 -23.43 19.37
C ASN A 7 -8.03 -22.51 18.14
N VAL A 8 -6.81 -22.05 17.90
CA VAL A 8 -6.53 -21.12 16.79
C VAL A 8 -5.93 -21.85 15.57
N ASN A 9 -6.26 -21.38 14.37
CA ASN A 9 -5.56 -21.72 13.15
C ASN A 9 -4.37 -20.76 13.02
N PHE A 10 -3.15 -21.26 13.17
CA PHE A 10 -1.93 -20.47 13.19
C PHE A 10 -1.15 -20.65 11.89
N PHE A 11 -0.77 -19.54 11.25
CA PHE A 11 0.03 -19.58 10.04
C PHE A 11 1.50 -19.82 10.38
N GLN A 12 2.05 -20.90 9.84
CA GLN A 12 3.44 -21.29 10.05
C GLN A 12 4.00 -22.01 8.83
N ASP A 13 5.22 -21.64 8.40
CA ASP A 13 5.93 -22.28 7.29
C ASP A 13 5.10 -22.39 5.99
N GLY A 14 4.32 -21.34 5.69
CA GLY A 14 3.52 -21.25 4.47
C GLY A 14 2.14 -21.93 4.52
N HIS A 15 1.73 -22.48 5.65
CA HIS A 15 0.43 -23.17 5.81
C HIS A 15 -0.19 -22.94 7.20
N PHE A 16 -1.47 -23.30 7.33
CA PHE A 16 -2.16 -23.22 8.63
C PHE A 16 -2.02 -24.50 9.41
N VAL A 17 -1.67 -24.35 10.69
CA VAL A 17 -1.61 -25.44 11.68
C VAL A 17 -2.55 -25.14 12.84
N PHE A 18 -3.24 -26.17 13.36
CA PHE A 18 -4.08 -25.99 14.53
C PHE A 18 -3.21 -25.94 15.80
N ARG A 19 -3.47 -24.93 16.64
CA ARG A 19 -2.85 -24.80 17.96
C ARG A 19 -3.88 -24.71 19.05
N ASN A 20 -3.72 -25.51 20.09
CA ASN A 20 -4.61 -25.49 21.26
C ASN A 20 -4.53 -24.15 22.01
N GLN A 21 -3.36 -23.51 22.02
CA GLN A 21 -3.15 -22.23 22.68
C GLN A 21 -2.14 -21.37 21.91
N PHE A 22 -2.40 -20.06 21.89
CA PHE A 22 -1.50 -19.03 21.40
C PHE A 22 -1.38 -17.93 22.44
N PHE A 23 -0.16 -17.64 22.91
CA PHE A 23 0.12 -16.75 24.03
C PHE A 23 0.59 -15.37 23.58
N PHE A 24 0.15 -14.32 24.29
CA PHE A 24 0.56 -12.94 24.07
C PHE A 24 0.38 -12.10 25.35
N LYS A 25 0.92 -10.87 25.39
CA LYS A 25 0.65 -9.91 26.46
C LYS A 25 -0.55 -9.06 26.08
N GLY A 26 -1.39 -8.71 27.08
CA GLY A 26 -2.54 -7.85 26.90
C GLY A 26 -3.83 -8.47 27.45
N LYS A 27 -4.99 -7.94 27.05
CA LYS A 27 -6.31 -8.47 27.41
C LYS A 27 -6.86 -9.27 26.24
N ALA A 28 -7.10 -10.56 26.43
CA ALA A 28 -7.63 -11.42 25.36
C ALA A 28 -8.95 -10.85 24.80
N PRO A 29 -9.07 -10.75 23.46
CA PRO A 29 -10.32 -10.37 22.83
C PRO A 29 -11.35 -11.50 22.97
N SER A 30 -12.63 -11.15 22.84
CA SER A 30 -13.69 -12.15 22.66
C SER A 30 -13.63 -12.65 21.22
N VAL A 31 -13.54 -13.95 21.04
CA VAL A 31 -13.37 -14.61 19.73
C VAL A 31 -14.35 -15.75 19.55
N SER A 32 -14.65 -16.09 18.32
CA SER A 32 -15.38 -17.32 17.93
C SER A 32 -14.44 -18.53 17.85
N ASP A 33 -14.98 -19.68 17.44
CA ASP A 33 -14.18 -20.90 17.20
C ASP A 33 -13.43 -20.90 15.86
N SER A 34 -13.53 -19.81 15.08
CA SER A 34 -12.95 -19.70 13.73
C SER A 34 -11.85 -18.63 13.64
N VAL A 35 -10.95 -18.64 14.61
CA VAL A 35 -9.88 -17.64 14.71
C VAL A 35 -8.64 -18.07 13.96
N PHE A 36 -8.14 -17.15 13.14
CA PHE A 36 -6.89 -17.30 12.40
C PHE A 36 -5.87 -16.27 12.91
N VAL A 37 -4.69 -16.77 13.24
CA VAL A 37 -3.53 -15.96 13.63
C VAL A 37 -2.53 -16.02 12.50
N ILE A 38 -2.30 -14.90 11.86
CA ILE A 38 -1.37 -14.77 10.73
C ILE A 38 -0.21 -13.84 11.12
N PRO A 39 0.95 -13.90 10.46
CA PRO A 39 1.99 -12.88 10.62
C PRO A 39 1.39 -11.49 10.40
N GLY A 40 1.83 -10.51 11.16
CA GLY A 40 1.36 -9.14 11.04
C GLY A 40 1.45 -8.64 9.60
N LEU A 41 0.43 -7.93 9.14
CA LEU A 41 0.41 -7.38 7.78
C LEU A 41 1.45 -6.28 7.63
N VAL A 42 1.98 -6.13 6.42
CA VAL A 42 2.98 -5.13 6.06
C VAL A 42 2.48 -4.37 4.83
N ASP A 43 2.36 -3.06 4.95
CA ASP A 43 1.98 -2.18 3.84
C ASP A 43 3.18 -1.33 3.41
N VAL A 44 3.60 -1.48 2.17
CA VAL A 44 4.80 -0.81 1.68
C VAL A 44 4.51 0.52 0.99
N HIS A 45 3.23 0.95 1.01
CA HIS A 45 2.80 2.17 0.35
C HIS A 45 1.65 2.86 1.10
N VAL A 46 1.99 3.81 1.97
CA VAL A 46 0.99 4.61 2.71
C VAL A 46 1.40 6.08 2.80
N HIS A 47 0.41 6.96 2.96
CA HIS A 47 0.59 8.40 3.13
C HIS A 47 0.14 8.83 4.52
N LEU A 48 1.09 8.98 5.44
CA LEU A 48 0.80 9.43 6.81
C LEU A 48 0.65 10.95 6.94
N ARG A 49 0.89 11.69 5.85
CA ARG A 49 0.62 13.12 5.72
C ARG A 49 1.35 14.05 6.71
N GLU A 50 2.09 13.53 7.65
CA GLU A 50 2.83 14.29 8.66
C GLU A 50 4.34 14.05 8.52
N PRO A 51 5.14 15.12 8.49
CA PRO A 51 4.82 16.54 8.70
C PRO A 51 4.16 17.22 7.49
N GLY A 52 3.48 18.35 7.76
CA GLY A 52 3.02 19.34 6.77
C GLY A 52 1.54 19.26 6.42
N PHE A 53 0.90 18.09 6.49
CA PHE A 53 -0.50 17.90 6.10
C PHE A 53 -1.32 17.17 7.16
N SER A 54 -1.01 17.39 8.44
CA SER A 54 -1.65 16.72 9.59
C SER A 54 -3.15 16.96 9.72
N TYR A 55 -3.71 17.90 8.96
CA TYR A 55 -5.18 18.05 8.84
C TYR A 55 -5.85 16.95 8.01
N LYS A 56 -5.07 16.17 7.22
CA LYS A 56 -5.57 15.02 6.45
C LYS A 56 -5.37 13.70 7.19
N GLU A 57 -4.21 13.56 7.84
CA GLU A 57 -3.80 12.39 8.61
C GLU A 57 -2.60 12.75 9.48
N THR A 58 -2.41 12.03 10.59
CA THR A 58 -1.21 12.11 11.42
C THR A 58 -0.52 10.74 11.48
N VAL A 59 0.75 10.70 11.86
CA VAL A 59 1.43 9.43 12.12
C VAL A 59 0.68 8.62 13.18
N LYS A 60 0.13 9.28 14.20
CA LYS A 60 -0.66 8.65 15.26
C LYS A 60 -1.92 7.98 14.72
N THR A 61 -2.75 8.70 13.98
CA THR A 61 -4.04 8.19 13.48
C THR A 61 -3.83 7.17 12.35
N GLY A 62 -2.90 7.42 11.43
CA GLY A 62 -2.60 6.47 10.35
C GLY A 62 -2.00 5.15 10.85
N THR A 63 -1.12 5.18 11.87
CA THR A 63 -0.61 3.94 12.46
C THR A 63 -1.63 3.23 13.35
N ALA A 64 -2.57 3.95 13.96
CA ALA A 64 -3.72 3.35 14.63
C ALA A 64 -4.66 2.68 13.62
N ALA A 65 -4.92 3.30 12.47
CA ALA A 65 -5.67 2.71 11.37
C ALA A 65 -4.98 1.45 10.82
N ALA A 66 -3.68 1.48 10.64
CA ALA A 66 -2.89 0.31 10.24
C ALA A 66 -3.04 -0.83 11.25
N ALA A 67 -2.88 -0.54 12.54
CA ALA A 67 -3.08 -1.52 13.60
C ALA A 67 -4.52 -2.07 13.63
N ALA A 68 -5.53 -1.23 13.37
CA ALA A 68 -6.94 -1.65 13.29
C ALA A 68 -7.23 -2.54 12.07
N GLY A 69 -6.39 -2.48 11.04
CA GLY A 69 -6.45 -3.37 9.86
C GLY A 69 -5.57 -4.63 9.95
N GLY A 70 -4.84 -4.83 11.05
CA GLY A 70 -3.95 -5.99 11.20
C GLY A 70 -2.49 -5.74 10.79
N TYR A 71 -2.13 -4.51 10.41
CA TYR A 71 -0.77 -4.16 10.03
C TYR A 71 0.13 -3.92 11.24
N THR A 72 1.36 -4.37 11.14
CA THR A 72 2.41 -4.22 12.16
C THR A 72 3.61 -3.42 11.65
N ALA A 73 3.66 -3.18 10.35
CA ALA A 73 4.64 -2.30 9.72
C ALA A 73 4.05 -1.60 8.50
N VAL A 74 4.45 -0.35 8.29
CA VAL A 74 4.10 0.42 7.10
C VAL A 74 5.32 1.17 6.55
N CYS A 75 5.40 1.34 5.21
CA CYS A 75 6.36 2.24 4.60
C CYS A 75 5.65 3.53 4.16
N SER A 76 6.11 4.68 4.65
CA SER A 76 5.46 5.97 4.38
C SER A 76 6.14 6.72 3.23
N MET A 77 5.34 7.18 2.27
CA MET A 77 5.79 7.92 1.10
C MET A 77 6.29 9.34 1.44
N PRO A 78 7.19 9.91 0.60
CA PRO A 78 7.93 11.14 0.93
C PRO A 78 7.19 12.44 0.60
N ASN A 79 6.00 12.41 0.01
CA ASN A 79 5.25 13.59 -0.39
C ASN A 79 4.71 14.42 0.79
N LEU A 80 5.62 15.02 1.54
CA LEU A 80 5.43 15.73 2.79
C LEU A 80 5.92 17.19 2.70
N ALA A 81 5.74 17.96 3.76
CA ALA A 81 6.28 19.31 3.89
C ALA A 81 6.91 19.52 5.29
N PRO A 82 8.25 19.54 5.40
CA PRO A 82 9.19 19.48 4.28
C PRO A 82 9.27 18.09 3.65
N VAL A 83 9.58 18.03 2.33
CA VAL A 83 9.94 16.78 1.65
C VAL A 83 11.21 16.21 2.29
N PRO A 84 11.29 14.90 2.61
CA PRO A 84 12.50 14.28 3.14
C PRO A 84 13.57 14.06 2.05
N ASP A 85 14.18 15.16 1.60
CA ASP A 85 15.18 15.25 0.54
C ASP A 85 16.59 15.53 1.06
N THR A 86 16.71 15.80 2.39
CA THR A 86 17.94 15.85 3.15
C THR A 86 17.74 15.12 4.48
N TYR A 87 18.85 14.80 5.18
CA TYR A 87 18.74 14.18 6.51
C TYR A 87 18.01 15.09 7.51
N GLU A 88 18.23 16.41 7.46
CA GLU A 88 17.57 17.38 8.33
C GLU A 88 16.05 17.35 8.16
N ASN A 89 15.57 17.33 6.90
CA ASN A 89 14.14 17.25 6.60
C ASN A 89 13.56 15.87 6.99
N LEU A 90 14.26 14.78 6.67
CA LEU A 90 13.89 13.43 7.08
C LEU A 90 13.81 13.30 8.61
N LYS A 91 14.74 13.94 9.33
CA LYS A 91 14.77 13.90 10.80
C LYS A 91 13.49 14.45 11.43
N VAL A 92 12.85 15.44 10.82
CA VAL A 92 11.55 15.97 11.29
C VAL A 92 10.51 14.85 11.29
N GLN A 93 10.42 14.07 10.20
CA GLN A 93 9.50 12.93 10.11
C GLN A 93 9.89 11.81 11.10
N LEU A 94 11.17 11.47 11.21
CA LEU A 94 11.65 10.43 12.14
C LEU A 94 11.35 10.77 13.61
N ASP A 95 11.45 12.05 13.99
CA ASP A 95 11.12 12.48 15.35
C ASP A 95 9.61 12.34 15.65
N VAL A 96 8.75 12.63 14.68
CA VAL A 96 7.30 12.40 14.79
C VAL A 96 7.00 10.90 14.86
N ILE A 97 7.57 10.08 13.98
CA ILE A 97 7.42 8.61 13.99
C ILE A 97 7.79 8.05 15.36
N ARG A 98 8.94 8.45 15.90
CA ARG A 98 9.43 7.96 17.21
C ARG A 98 8.46 8.29 18.35
N ARG A 99 7.81 9.44 18.28
CA ARG A 99 6.91 9.94 19.32
C ARG A 99 5.52 9.30 19.25
N ASP A 100 4.98 9.14 18.04
CA ASP A 100 3.54 8.94 17.83
C ASP A 100 3.15 7.61 17.18
N ALA A 101 4.11 6.87 16.58
CA ALA A 101 3.78 5.64 15.87
C ALA A 101 3.40 4.50 16.81
N ALA A 102 2.26 3.86 16.57
CA ALA A 102 1.78 2.69 17.29
C ALA A 102 2.43 1.38 16.82
N ILE A 103 2.91 1.33 15.57
CA ILE A 103 3.57 0.20 14.92
C ILE A 103 4.85 0.66 14.22
N GLN A 104 5.58 -0.25 13.60
CA GLN A 104 6.77 0.10 12.84
C GLN A 104 6.44 0.97 11.62
N VAL A 105 7.14 2.08 11.47
CA VAL A 105 7.08 2.96 10.28
C VAL A 105 8.48 3.11 9.70
N LEU A 106 8.63 2.76 8.42
CA LEU A 106 9.85 2.97 7.64
C LEU A 106 9.55 4.03 6.58
N PRO A 107 10.11 5.25 6.68
CA PRO A 107 9.89 6.27 5.65
C PRO A 107 10.68 5.97 4.38
N PHE A 108 10.19 6.46 3.24
CA PHE A 108 11.00 6.68 2.04
C PHE A 108 11.66 8.06 2.09
N GLY A 109 12.91 8.16 1.58
CA GLY A 109 13.47 9.44 1.18
C GLY A 109 13.05 9.79 -0.24
N SER A 110 13.02 11.07 -0.60
CA SER A 110 12.76 11.44 -1.99
C SER A 110 13.96 11.09 -2.90
N ILE A 111 13.69 10.79 -4.17
CA ILE A 111 14.72 10.61 -5.20
C ILE A 111 15.34 11.97 -5.55
N THR A 112 14.49 12.97 -5.74
CA THR A 112 14.93 14.30 -6.16
C THR A 112 14.60 15.36 -5.11
N ARG A 113 15.33 16.47 -5.11
CA ARG A 113 15.09 17.59 -4.20
C ARG A 113 13.69 18.17 -4.43
N GLY A 114 12.92 18.25 -3.33
CA GLY A 114 11.54 18.71 -3.36
C GLY A 114 10.61 17.89 -4.27
N GLU A 115 11.04 16.71 -4.72
CA GLU A 115 10.34 15.88 -5.73
C GLU A 115 10.09 16.67 -7.03
N LEU A 116 11.06 17.48 -7.46
CA LEU A 116 10.95 18.32 -8.65
C LEU A 116 11.54 17.70 -9.91
N GLY A 117 12.24 16.56 -9.80
CA GLY A 117 12.83 15.86 -10.94
C GLY A 117 14.09 16.53 -11.53
N GLU A 118 14.63 17.57 -10.88
CA GLU A 118 15.73 18.38 -11.43
C GLU A 118 17.11 17.99 -10.90
N THR A 119 17.23 17.70 -9.62
CA THR A 119 18.48 17.30 -8.96
C THR A 119 18.24 16.20 -7.95
N LEU A 120 19.20 15.29 -7.78
CA LEU A 120 19.12 14.25 -6.75
C LEU A 120 19.05 14.84 -5.35
N SER A 121 18.30 14.19 -4.47
CA SER A 121 18.27 14.45 -3.05
C SER A 121 19.57 13.99 -2.38
N ASP A 122 19.73 14.24 -1.10
CA ASP A 122 20.88 13.74 -0.31
C ASP A 122 20.67 12.28 0.10
N MET A 123 20.61 11.40 -0.93
CA MET A 123 20.32 9.98 -0.77
C MET A 123 21.34 9.29 0.13
N GLU A 124 22.63 9.68 0.07
CA GLU A 124 23.69 9.07 0.88
C GLU A 124 23.48 9.29 2.39
N ALA A 125 23.16 10.51 2.78
CA ALA A 125 22.91 10.84 4.18
C ALA A 125 21.61 10.21 4.71
N MET A 126 20.61 10.01 3.87
CA MET A 126 19.32 9.42 4.24
C MET A 126 19.30 7.89 4.24
N ALA A 127 20.15 7.24 3.44
CA ALA A 127 20.12 5.80 3.21
C ALA A 127 20.03 4.93 4.48
N PRO A 128 20.74 5.22 5.60
CA PRO A 128 20.65 4.41 6.81
C PRO A 128 19.27 4.39 7.49
N TYR A 129 18.40 5.36 7.17
CA TYR A 129 17.17 5.64 7.91
C TYR A 129 15.90 5.40 7.11
N VAL A 130 16.00 5.03 5.83
CA VAL A 130 14.86 4.90 4.92
C VAL A 130 14.73 3.48 4.37
N ALA A 131 13.49 3.09 4.01
CA ALA A 131 13.20 1.83 3.32
C ALA A 131 13.81 1.81 1.91
N GLY A 132 13.80 2.92 1.24
CA GLY A 132 14.27 3.15 -0.12
C GLY A 132 14.05 4.60 -0.52
N PHE A 133 14.00 4.87 -1.84
CA PHE A 133 13.77 6.21 -2.37
C PHE A 133 12.61 6.22 -3.35
N SER A 134 11.79 7.29 -3.28
CA SER A 134 10.62 7.49 -4.12
C SER A 134 10.38 8.98 -4.37
N ASP A 135 9.84 9.33 -5.54
CA ASP A 135 9.19 10.63 -5.78
C ASP A 135 7.68 10.37 -6.01
N ASP A 136 7.06 9.68 -5.04
CA ASP A 136 5.68 9.25 -5.16
C ASP A 136 4.68 10.40 -5.33
N GLY A 137 3.70 10.19 -6.21
CA GLY A 137 2.69 11.16 -6.60
C GLY A 137 3.14 12.16 -7.67
N LYS A 138 4.43 12.14 -8.10
CA LYS A 138 4.95 12.98 -9.19
C LYS A 138 5.69 12.19 -10.26
N GLY A 139 6.41 11.14 -9.87
CA GLY A 139 7.24 10.33 -10.75
C GLY A 139 8.46 11.07 -11.31
N VAL A 140 9.51 10.34 -11.64
CA VAL A 140 10.72 10.90 -12.27
C VAL A 140 10.55 10.89 -13.79
N GLN A 141 10.36 12.05 -14.39
CA GLN A 141 10.06 12.20 -15.82
C GLN A 141 11.31 11.99 -16.70
N SER A 142 12.50 12.34 -16.20
CA SER A 142 13.75 12.28 -16.96
C SER A 142 14.41 10.90 -16.88
N GLU A 143 14.63 10.24 -18.03
CA GLU A 143 15.41 9.00 -18.10
C GLU A 143 16.82 9.17 -17.51
N LYS A 144 17.49 10.28 -17.80
CA LYS A 144 18.83 10.57 -17.27
C LYS A 144 18.80 10.66 -15.74
N MET A 145 17.82 11.36 -15.17
CA MET A 145 17.67 11.51 -13.72
C MET A 145 17.41 10.15 -13.05
N MET A 146 16.50 9.34 -13.60
CA MET A 146 16.22 8.01 -13.10
C MET A 146 17.44 7.09 -13.18
N LEU A 147 18.22 7.16 -14.27
CA LEU A 147 19.47 6.39 -14.42
C LEU A 147 20.49 6.77 -13.34
N GLU A 148 20.67 8.05 -13.06
CA GLU A 148 21.59 8.54 -12.02
C GLU A 148 21.10 8.11 -10.62
N ALA A 149 19.80 8.23 -10.35
CA ALA A 149 19.18 7.77 -9.10
C ALA A 149 19.36 6.27 -8.88
N MET A 150 19.13 5.45 -9.90
CA MET A 150 19.29 3.99 -9.80
C MET A 150 20.75 3.58 -9.56
N LYS A 151 21.72 4.24 -10.21
CA LYS A 151 23.15 3.99 -9.95
C LYS A 151 23.52 4.29 -8.50
N LEU A 152 23.05 5.42 -7.98
CA LEU A 152 23.31 5.82 -6.59
C LEU A 152 22.60 4.88 -5.61
N ALA A 153 21.31 4.61 -5.81
CA ALA A 153 20.55 3.67 -4.96
C ALA A 153 21.21 2.28 -4.92
N LYS A 154 21.68 1.77 -6.08
CA LYS A 154 22.43 0.50 -6.16
C LYS A 154 23.68 0.52 -5.31
N SER A 155 24.46 1.60 -5.35
CA SER A 155 25.69 1.73 -4.54
C SER A 155 25.41 1.79 -3.06
N LEU A 156 24.23 2.28 -2.67
CA LEU A 156 23.76 2.37 -1.29
C LEU A 156 23.02 1.10 -0.81
N GLY A 157 22.83 0.11 -1.67
CA GLY A 157 22.06 -1.10 -1.36
C GLY A 157 20.57 -0.81 -1.10
N LYS A 158 20.01 0.21 -1.76
CA LYS A 158 18.62 0.65 -1.58
C LYS A 158 17.79 0.40 -2.83
N VAL A 159 16.48 0.24 -2.62
CA VAL A 159 15.48 0.11 -3.69
C VAL A 159 15.00 1.49 -4.15
N ILE A 160 14.75 1.62 -5.45
CA ILE A 160 13.91 2.70 -5.99
C ILE A 160 12.48 2.18 -6.06
N SER A 161 11.55 2.86 -5.37
CA SER A 161 10.10 2.59 -5.39
C SER A 161 9.43 3.68 -6.22
N ALA A 162 8.90 3.33 -7.38
CA ALA A 162 8.55 4.32 -8.39
C ALA A 162 7.05 4.44 -8.63
N HIS A 163 6.53 5.64 -8.43
CA HIS A 163 5.27 6.07 -9.04
C HIS A 163 5.50 6.30 -10.52
N CYS A 164 4.93 5.44 -11.36
CA CYS A 164 5.14 5.46 -12.80
C CYS A 164 4.00 6.21 -13.50
N GLU A 165 4.24 7.46 -13.82
CA GLU A 165 3.29 8.30 -14.54
C GLU A 165 4.01 9.26 -15.50
N ASP A 166 3.64 9.23 -16.78
CA ASP A 166 4.07 10.22 -17.77
C ASP A 166 3.12 11.41 -17.76
N ASN A 167 3.59 12.51 -17.17
CA ASN A 167 2.80 13.73 -17.01
C ASN A 167 2.38 14.35 -18.34
N SER A 168 3.11 14.09 -19.45
CA SER A 168 2.79 14.62 -20.79
C SER A 168 1.52 13.98 -21.37
N LEU A 169 1.12 12.79 -20.89
CA LEU A 169 -0.05 12.03 -21.35
C LEU A 169 -1.31 12.25 -20.50
N LEU A 170 -1.25 13.07 -19.44
CA LEU A 170 -2.39 13.25 -18.55
C LEU A 170 -3.48 14.13 -19.13
N HIS A 171 -3.13 15.19 -19.89
CA HIS A 171 -4.06 16.13 -20.55
C HIS A 171 -5.18 16.68 -19.64
N GLY A 172 -4.90 16.75 -18.32
CA GLY A 172 -5.86 17.15 -17.30
C GLY A 172 -6.91 16.09 -17.00
N GLY A 173 -6.62 14.81 -17.30
CA GLY A 173 -7.40 13.65 -16.92
C GLY A 173 -7.39 13.41 -15.41
N TYR A 174 -8.39 12.69 -14.93
CA TYR A 174 -8.58 12.43 -13.50
C TYR A 174 -9.24 11.08 -13.18
N ILE A 175 -9.66 10.34 -14.19
CA ILE A 175 -10.10 8.94 -14.16
C ILE A 175 -9.54 8.22 -15.38
N HIS A 176 -9.76 6.91 -15.53
CA HIS A 176 -9.31 6.15 -16.69
C HIS A 176 -9.93 6.66 -18.00
N ALA A 177 -9.13 6.71 -19.08
CA ALA A 177 -9.60 7.00 -20.44
C ALA A 177 -10.35 5.78 -21.02
N GLY A 178 -11.40 5.33 -20.32
CA GLY A 178 -12.19 4.14 -20.62
C GLY A 178 -13.64 4.45 -20.95
N ARG A 179 -14.48 3.42 -20.83
CA ARG A 179 -15.90 3.48 -21.20
C ARG A 179 -16.68 4.50 -20.36
N TYR A 180 -16.42 4.51 -19.04
CA TYR A 180 -17.13 5.44 -18.16
C TYR A 180 -16.81 6.90 -18.49
N ALA A 181 -15.53 7.25 -18.69
CA ALA A 181 -15.15 8.60 -19.05
C ALA A 181 -15.79 9.06 -20.36
N ALA A 182 -15.79 8.19 -21.38
CA ALA A 182 -16.41 8.49 -22.66
C ALA A 182 -17.93 8.69 -22.57
N ALA A 183 -18.62 7.83 -21.79
CA ALA A 183 -20.08 7.87 -21.63
C ALA A 183 -20.57 9.10 -20.83
N HIS A 184 -19.76 9.60 -19.86
CA HIS A 184 -20.14 10.66 -18.94
C HIS A 184 -19.43 12.00 -19.22
N GLY A 185 -18.61 12.08 -20.28
CA GLY A 185 -17.94 13.32 -20.67
C GLY A 185 -16.78 13.74 -19.74
N HIS A 186 -16.14 12.78 -19.07
CA HIS A 186 -14.98 13.01 -18.21
C HIS A 186 -13.67 13.00 -19.00
N LYS A 187 -12.65 13.67 -18.46
CA LYS A 187 -11.28 13.62 -18.98
C LYS A 187 -10.57 12.38 -18.45
N GLY A 188 -10.06 11.57 -19.37
CA GLY A 188 -9.40 10.30 -19.05
C GLY A 188 -7.88 10.39 -19.01
N ILE A 189 -7.27 9.55 -18.18
CA ILE A 189 -5.83 9.27 -18.13
C ILE A 189 -5.59 7.96 -18.91
N SER A 190 -4.71 7.98 -19.91
CA SER A 190 -4.40 6.80 -20.72
C SER A 190 -3.66 5.73 -19.90
N ALA A 191 -3.80 4.45 -20.25
CA ALA A 191 -3.00 3.38 -19.67
C ALA A 191 -1.50 3.54 -19.99
N GLU A 192 -1.17 4.18 -21.13
CA GLU A 192 0.20 4.44 -21.56
C GLU A 192 0.95 5.35 -20.58
N SER A 193 0.27 6.26 -19.91
CA SER A 193 0.90 7.11 -18.90
C SER A 193 1.57 6.31 -17.78
N GLU A 194 1.11 5.08 -17.51
CA GLU A 194 1.69 4.17 -16.51
C GLU A 194 2.73 3.23 -17.13
N TRP A 195 2.33 2.44 -18.15
CA TRP A 195 3.23 1.40 -18.68
C TRP A 195 4.44 1.96 -19.45
N GLY A 196 4.37 3.18 -19.98
CA GLY A 196 5.47 3.83 -20.67
C GLY A 196 6.69 4.05 -19.75
N PRO A 197 6.55 4.77 -18.65
CA PRO A 197 7.62 4.91 -17.64
C PRO A 197 8.07 3.55 -17.07
N ILE A 198 7.17 2.59 -16.84
CA ILE A 198 7.53 1.25 -16.38
C ILE A 198 8.49 0.58 -17.38
N ALA A 199 8.19 0.60 -18.68
CA ALA A 199 9.05 0.02 -19.70
C ALA A 199 10.45 0.65 -19.69
N ARG A 200 10.53 1.99 -19.63
CA ARG A 200 11.79 2.73 -19.53
C ARG A 200 12.59 2.32 -18.29
N ASP A 201 11.94 2.29 -17.14
CA ASP A 201 12.62 2.08 -15.86
C ASP A 201 13.07 0.62 -15.68
N LEU A 202 12.33 -0.35 -16.23
CA LEU A 202 12.76 -1.75 -16.27
C LEU A 202 14.05 -1.93 -17.07
N ASP A 203 14.19 -1.24 -18.21
CA ASP A 203 15.42 -1.22 -19.00
C ASP A 203 16.58 -0.58 -18.22
N LEU A 204 16.33 0.48 -17.47
CA LEU A 204 17.33 1.11 -16.61
C LEU A 204 17.71 0.22 -15.43
N ALA A 205 16.76 -0.46 -14.81
CA ALA A 205 17.01 -1.42 -13.74
C ALA A 205 17.88 -2.59 -14.24
N ALA A 206 17.58 -3.12 -15.44
CA ALA A 206 18.43 -4.14 -16.09
C ALA A 206 19.86 -3.66 -16.33
N LYS A 207 20.04 -2.42 -16.81
CA LYS A 207 21.37 -1.83 -17.10
C LYS A 207 22.18 -1.54 -15.83
N THR A 208 21.54 -1.13 -14.75
CA THR A 208 22.21 -0.71 -13.51
C THR A 208 22.34 -1.83 -12.48
N GLY A 209 21.50 -2.85 -12.57
CA GLY A 209 21.32 -3.86 -11.52
C GLY A 209 20.75 -3.29 -10.22
N CYS A 210 20.07 -2.14 -10.29
CA CYS A 210 19.39 -1.55 -9.13
C CYS A 210 18.16 -2.37 -8.78
N ALA A 211 17.94 -2.60 -7.48
CA ALA A 211 16.68 -3.12 -6.98
C ALA A 211 15.56 -2.11 -7.28
N TYR A 212 14.53 -2.54 -8.00
CA TYR A 212 13.44 -1.68 -8.46
C TYR A 212 12.10 -2.20 -8.00
N HIS A 213 11.22 -1.32 -7.56
CA HIS A 213 9.87 -1.65 -7.13
C HIS A 213 8.87 -0.73 -7.84
N VAL A 214 7.90 -1.32 -8.52
CA VAL A 214 6.83 -0.60 -9.22
C VAL A 214 5.64 -0.45 -8.28
N CYS A 215 5.32 0.80 -7.91
CA CYS A 215 4.19 1.11 -7.06
C CYS A 215 2.85 0.89 -7.78
N HIS A 216 1.81 0.53 -7.03
CA HIS A 216 0.38 0.55 -7.40
C HIS A 216 0.07 0.25 -8.88
N VAL A 217 0.61 -0.84 -9.43
CA VAL A 217 0.36 -1.28 -10.81
C VAL A 217 -1.14 -1.42 -11.05
N SER A 218 -1.64 -0.83 -12.13
CA SER A 218 -3.06 -0.81 -12.45
C SER A 218 -3.41 -1.33 -13.86
N THR A 219 -2.44 -1.60 -14.74
CA THR A 219 -2.70 -2.00 -16.13
C THR A 219 -2.17 -3.38 -16.50
N ALA A 220 -2.88 -4.11 -17.36
CA ALA A 220 -2.48 -5.41 -17.89
C ALA A 220 -1.11 -5.35 -18.60
N LYS A 221 -0.85 -4.26 -19.34
CA LYS A 221 0.41 -4.06 -20.02
C LYS A 221 1.58 -3.93 -19.07
N SER A 222 1.40 -3.25 -17.94
CA SER A 222 2.41 -3.16 -16.87
C SER A 222 2.74 -4.53 -16.29
N VAL A 223 1.73 -5.35 -16.00
CA VAL A 223 1.92 -6.73 -15.53
C VAL A 223 2.76 -7.54 -16.53
N ASP A 224 2.46 -7.46 -17.82
CA ASP A 224 3.23 -8.16 -18.85
C ASP A 224 4.69 -7.72 -18.93
N LEU A 225 4.95 -6.42 -18.87
CA LEU A 225 6.30 -5.86 -18.87
C LEU A 225 7.10 -6.34 -17.65
N ILE A 226 6.51 -6.30 -16.48
CA ILE A 226 7.15 -6.77 -15.24
C ILE A 226 7.41 -8.28 -15.30
N ARG A 227 6.45 -9.06 -15.82
CA ARG A 227 6.60 -10.52 -16.00
C ARG A 227 7.79 -10.85 -16.90
N GLN A 228 7.97 -10.12 -18.00
CA GLN A 228 9.09 -10.28 -18.93
C GLN A 228 10.41 -9.88 -18.27
N ALA A 229 10.45 -8.76 -17.54
CA ALA A 229 11.64 -8.29 -16.83
C ALA A 229 12.10 -9.31 -15.78
N LYS A 230 11.17 -9.86 -14.97
CA LYS A 230 11.47 -10.92 -14.00
C LYS A 230 12.05 -12.17 -14.68
N LYS A 231 11.46 -12.63 -15.79
CA LYS A 231 11.98 -13.76 -16.57
C LYS A 231 13.38 -13.50 -17.12
N SER A 232 13.73 -12.25 -17.37
CA SER A 232 15.05 -11.83 -17.84
C SER A 232 16.05 -11.61 -16.69
N GLY A 233 15.67 -11.87 -15.44
CA GLY A 233 16.54 -11.76 -14.27
C GLY A 233 16.71 -10.34 -13.71
N VAL A 234 15.86 -9.40 -14.09
CA VAL A 234 15.86 -8.05 -13.50
C VAL A 234 15.38 -8.14 -12.04
N ASP A 235 16.10 -7.50 -11.13
CA ASP A 235 15.70 -7.38 -9.71
C ASP A 235 14.54 -6.39 -9.58
N VAL A 236 13.33 -6.85 -9.94
CA VAL A 236 12.10 -6.07 -9.88
C VAL A 236 11.03 -6.77 -9.06
N THR A 237 10.32 -5.98 -8.26
CA THR A 237 9.06 -6.34 -7.61
C THR A 237 8.01 -5.29 -7.93
N CYS A 238 6.73 -5.63 -7.70
CA CYS A 238 5.64 -4.67 -7.83
C CYS A 238 4.52 -4.94 -6.83
N GLU A 239 3.71 -3.93 -6.63
CA GLU A 239 2.51 -3.99 -5.81
C GLU A 239 1.28 -3.55 -6.61
N THR A 240 0.11 -3.95 -6.14
CA THR A 240 -1.19 -3.42 -6.60
C THR A 240 -2.11 -3.18 -5.40
N GLY A 241 -3.15 -2.37 -5.59
CA GLY A 241 -4.09 -2.04 -4.50
C GLY A 241 -5.32 -2.96 -4.45
N PRO A 242 -5.97 -3.10 -3.27
CA PRO A 242 -7.24 -3.83 -3.17
C PRO A 242 -8.31 -3.31 -4.13
N HIS A 243 -8.34 -2.01 -4.35
CA HIS A 243 -9.29 -1.35 -5.25
C HIS A 243 -9.05 -1.72 -6.72
N TYR A 244 -7.81 -1.93 -7.16
CA TYR A 244 -7.50 -2.38 -8.53
C TYR A 244 -7.81 -3.88 -8.74
N LEU A 245 -7.76 -4.69 -7.69
CA LEU A 245 -8.06 -6.11 -7.74
C LEU A 245 -9.56 -6.42 -7.74
N LEU A 246 -10.37 -5.53 -7.18
CA LEU A 246 -11.80 -5.79 -6.95
C LEU A 246 -12.73 -4.89 -7.75
N LEU A 247 -12.25 -3.74 -8.24
CA LEU A 247 -13.04 -2.74 -8.95
C LEU A 247 -12.44 -2.42 -10.31
N CYS A 248 -13.26 -1.88 -11.20
CA CYS A 248 -12.85 -1.37 -12.50
C CYS A 248 -13.55 -0.02 -12.81
N ASP A 249 -13.33 0.55 -13.98
CA ASP A 249 -13.93 1.83 -14.36
C ASP A 249 -15.45 1.76 -14.53
N GLU A 250 -16.03 0.56 -14.72
CA GLU A 250 -17.48 0.36 -14.77
C GLU A 250 -18.16 0.48 -13.39
N ASP A 251 -17.39 0.38 -12.29
CA ASP A 251 -17.86 0.55 -10.91
C ASP A 251 -17.85 2.01 -10.44
N LEU A 252 -17.35 2.94 -11.27
CA LEU A 252 -17.23 4.35 -10.92
C LEU A 252 -18.61 4.97 -10.62
N GLN A 253 -18.62 5.89 -9.69
CA GLN A 253 -19.76 6.73 -9.32
C GLN A 253 -19.32 8.20 -9.30
N GLU A 254 -20.26 9.14 -9.41
CA GLU A 254 -20.00 10.59 -9.33
C GLU A 254 -19.66 11.05 -7.89
N ASP A 255 -18.73 10.32 -7.28
CA ASP A 255 -18.32 10.50 -5.88
C ASP A 255 -16.79 10.46 -5.78
N GLY A 256 -16.23 11.38 -5.00
CA GLY A 256 -14.79 11.47 -4.79
C GLY A 256 -14.15 10.22 -4.19
N ARG A 257 -14.91 9.37 -3.51
CA ARG A 257 -14.41 8.08 -2.96
C ARG A 257 -13.96 7.08 -4.04
N PHE A 258 -14.28 7.33 -5.31
CA PHE A 258 -13.81 6.54 -6.45
C PHE A 258 -12.65 7.20 -7.20
N LYS A 259 -12.10 8.32 -6.69
CA LYS A 259 -10.99 9.03 -7.32
C LYS A 259 -9.67 8.76 -6.62
N MET A 260 -8.78 8.05 -7.31
CA MET A 260 -7.41 7.74 -6.91
C MET A 260 -6.48 7.83 -8.12
N ASN A 261 -5.18 7.80 -7.92
CA ASN A 261 -4.18 7.77 -8.97
C ASN A 261 -3.09 6.72 -8.66
N PRO A 262 -2.90 5.72 -9.54
CA PRO A 262 -3.58 5.47 -10.82
C PRO A 262 -5.11 5.34 -10.69
N PRO A 263 -5.88 5.65 -11.74
CA PRO A 263 -7.34 5.47 -11.71
C PRO A 263 -7.72 3.99 -11.83
N LEU A 264 -8.93 3.64 -11.39
CA LEU A 264 -9.54 2.34 -11.70
C LEU A 264 -9.58 2.15 -13.22
N ARG A 265 -9.00 1.04 -13.71
CA ARG A 265 -8.86 0.74 -15.12
C ARG A 265 -9.98 -0.16 -15.61
N SER A 266 -9.82 -0.72 -16.81
CA SER A 266 -10.82 -1.60 -17.43
C SER A 266 -11.00 -2.93 -16.64
N PRO A 267 -12.09 -3.68 -16.89
CA PRO A 267 -12.24 -5.04 -16.37
C PRO A 267 -11.11 -5.97 -16.76
N GLU A 268 -10.58 -5.83 -17.98
CA GLU A 268 -9.46 -6.62 -18.50
C GLU A 268 -8.15 -6.31 -17.73
N ASP A 269 -7.94 -5.06 -17.35
CA ASP A 269 -6.78 -4.67 -16.52
C ASP A 269 -6.90 -5.27 -15.12
N ARG A 270 -8.07 -5.16 -14.48
CA ARG A 270 -8.36 -5.80 -13.18
C ARG A 270 -8.08 -7.29 -13.22
N ASP A 271 -8.61 -8.00 -14.23
CA ASP A 271 -8.46 -9.45 -14.32
C ASP A 271 -6.99 -9.85 -14.52
N ALA A 272 -6.22 -9.07 -15.30
CA ALA A 272 -4.78 -9.28 -15.47
C ALA A 272 -3.97 -9.05 -14.16
N LEU A 273 -4.40 -8.12 -13.31
CA LEU A 273 -3.80 -7.93 -11.98
C LEU A 273 -4.06 -9.14 -11.07
N VAL A 274 -5.27 -9.69 -11.09
CA VAL A 274 -5.62 -10.90 -10.34
C VAL A 274 -4.80 -12.10 -10.83
N GLU A 275 -4.67 -12.29 -12.15
CA GLU A 275 -3.80 -13.32 -12.74
C GLU A 275 -2.33 -13.12 -12.33
N GLY A 276 -1.85 -11.86 -12.37
CA GLY A 276 -0.49 -11.52 -11.93
C GLY A 276 -0.23 -11.80 -10.45
N LEU A 277 -1.25 -11.65 -9.60
CA LEU A 277 -1.17 -12.00 -8.19
C LEU A 277 -1.12 -13.53 -7.99
N GLN A 278 -1.87 -14.29 -8.79
CA GLN A 278 -1.91 -15.76 -8.76
C GLN A 278 -0.58 -16.36 -9.23
N ASP A 279 -0.03 -15.89 -10.35
CA ASP A 279 1.19 -16.45 -10.96
C ASP A 279 2.50 -15.92 -10.33
N GLY A 280 2.41 -14.95 -9.41
CA GLY A 280 3.55 -14.37 -8.71
C GLY A 280 4.25 -13.24 -9.47
N THR A 281 3.69 -12.76 -10.56
CA THR A 281 4.18 -11.56 -11.25
C THR A 281 3.98 -10.33 -10.38
N VAL A 282 2.79 -10.18 -9.78
CA VAL A 282 2.51 -9.17 -8.74
C VAL A 282 2.92 -9.76 -7.40
N ASP A 283 3.91 -9.15 -6.76
CA ASP A 283 4.57 -9.69 -5.56
C ASP A 283 3.75 -9.45 -4.31
N MET A 284 3.08 -8.31 -4.21
CA MET A 284 2.43 -7.89 -2.98
C MET A 284 1.22 -7.00 -3.23
N VAL A 285 0.41 -6.88 -2.19
CA VAL A 285 -0.70 -5.91 -2.12
C VAL A 285 -0.31 -4.82 -1.14
N ALA A 286 -0.40 -3.57 -1.59
CA ALA A 286 -0.29 -2.37 -0.76
C ALA A 286 -1.55 -1.52 -0.94
N THR A 287 -1.94 -0.81 0.10
CA THR A 287 -3.24 -0.12 0.09
C THR A 287 -3.22 1.19 -0.67
N ASP A 288 -2.06 1.81 -0.83
CA ASP A 288 -1.95 3.22 -1.21
C ASP A 288 -2.91 4.08 -0.36
N HIS A 289 -2.87 3.84 0.96
CA HIS A 289 -3.69 4.60 1.91
C HIS A 289 -3.34 6.08 1.84
N ALA A 290 -4.19 6.84 1.15
CA ALA A 290 -3.96 8.23 0.81
C ALA A 290 -5.10 9.15 1.29
N PRO A 291 -5.17 9.41 2.60
CA PRO A 291 -6.25 10.16 3.22
C PRO A 291 -6.28 11.64 2.78
N HIS A 292 -7.50 12.15 2.64
CA HIS A 292 -7.82 13.54 2.38
C HIS A 292 -8.99 13.98 3.28
N SER A 293 -9.12 15.29 3.49
CA SER A 293 -10.24 15.83 4.27
C SER A 293 -11.59 15.61 3.58
N ALA A 294 -12.66 15.64 4.35
CA ALA A 294 -14.02 15.53 3.81
C ALA A 294 -14.30 16.60 2.74
N GLU A 295 -13.82 17.84 2.94
CA GLU A 295 -13.97 18.91 1.95
C GLU A 295 -13.24 18.58 0.64
N GLU A 296 -12.01 18.07 0.71
CA GLU A 296 -11.22 17.69 -0.46
C GLU A 296 -11.84 16.53 -1.25
N LYS A 297 -12.63 15.68 -0.60
CA LYS A 297 -13.29 14.51 -1.21
C LYS A 297 -14.77 14.72 -1.57
N SER A 298 -15.37 15.86 -1.23
CA SER A 298 -16.79 16.16 -1.47
C SER A 298 -17.13 16.78 -2.83
N ARG A 299 -16.15 16.87 -3.75
CA ARG A 299 -16.27 17.62 -5.00
C ARG A 299 -16.50 16.72 -6.23
N GLY A 300 -17.05 15.53 -6.04
CA GLY A 300 -17.28 14.52 -7.10
C GLY A 300 -15.99 14.03 -7.74
N LEU A 301 -16.08 13.29 -8.85
CA LEU A 301 -14.91 12.77 -9.56
C LEU A 301 -13.99 13.89 -10.08
N ALA A 302 -14.54 14.93 -10.69
CA ALA A 302 -13.72 15.97 -11.31
C ALA A 302 -12.98 16.84 -10.28
N GLY A 303 -13.67 17.28 -9.23
CA GLY A 303 -13.16 18.28 -8.30
C GLY A 303 -12.44 17.76 -7.06
N SER A 304 -12.63 16.48 -6.69
CA SER A 304 -11.96 15.90 -5.53
C SER A 304 -10.47 15.67 -5.76
N LEU A 305 -9.68 15.62 -4.70
CA LEU A 305 -8.28 15.21 -4.77
C LEU A 305 -8.19 13.67 -4.93
N MET A 306 -7.12 13.21 -5.57
CA MET A 306 -6.84 11.79 -5.80
C MET A 306 -6.32 11.14 -4.52
N GLY A 307 -6.86 9.98 -4.17
CA GLY A 307 -6.48 9.18 -3.00
C GLY A 307 -7.69 8.63 -2.25
N VAL A 308 -7.55 7.42 -1.74
CA VAL A 308 -8.57 6.71 -0.95
C VAL A 308 -7.93 6.10 0.28
N VAL A 309 -8.73 5.72 1.27
CA VAL A 309 -8.23 5.02 2.46
C VAL A 309 -8.54 3.52 2.36
N GLY A 310 -7.60 2.68 2.77
CA GLY A 310 -7.68 1.23 2.60
C GLY A 310 -7.20 0.39 3.78
N LEU A 311 -6.35 0.91 4.69
CA LEU A 311 -5.69 0.12 5.73
C LEU A 311 -6.68 -0.72 6.57
N GLU A 312 -7.80 -0.14 6.98
CA GLU A 312 -8.74 -0.80 7.90
C GLU A 312 -9.69 -1.81 7.23
N CYS A 313 -9.72 -1.84 5.88
CA CYS A 313 -10.63 -2.73 5.16
C CYS A 313 -9.93 -3.65 4.14
N ALA A 314 -8.63 -3.50 3.89
CA ALA A 314 -7.93 -4.23 2.83
C ALA A 314 -8.03 -5.75 2.97
N PHE A 315 -7.72 -6.32 4.14
CA PHE A 315 -7.77 -7.77 4.32
C PHE A 315 -9.19 -8.33 4.19
N PRO A 316 -10.23 -7.78 4.88
CA PRO A 316 -11.61 -8.25 4.72
C PRO A 316 -12.14 -8.19 3.28
N VAL A 317 -11.90 -7.09 2.55
CA VAL A 317 -12.40 -6.98 1.17
C VAL A 317 -11.69 -7.96 0.23
N LEU A 318 -10.37 -8.17 0.40
CA LEU A 318 -9.61 -9.13 -0.40
C LEU A 318 -9.96 -10.58 -0.04
N TYR A 319 -10.15 -10.89 1.24
CA TYR A 319 -10.61 -12.20 1.66
C TYR A 319 -11.95 -12.54 1.00
N THR A 320 -12.93 -11.64 1.13
CA THR A 320 -14.27 -11.83 0.57
C THR A 320 -14.25 -11.88 -0.97
N GLY A 321 -13.51 -10.97 -1.61
CA GLY A 321 -13.51 -10.85 -3.07
C GLY A 321 -12.62 -11.85 -3.81
N LEU A 322 -11.57 -12.36 -3.18
CA LEU A 322 -10.61 -13.25 -3.84
C LEU A 322 -10.54 -14.63 -3.20
N VAL A 323 -10.53 -14.73 -1.86
CA VAL A 323 -10.35 -16.04 -1.20
C VAL A 323 -11.66 -16.83 -1.20
N GLU A 324 -12.76 -16.25 -0.75
CA GLU A 324 -14.06 -16.92 -0.76
C GLU A 324 -14.56 -17.26 -2.17
N THR A 325 -14.15 -16.46 -3.15
CA THR A 325 -14.50 -16.73 -4.57
C THR A 325 -13.58 -17.75 -5.24
N GLY A 326 -12.57 -18.27 -4.50
CA GLY A 326 -11.62 -19.27 -4.99
C GLY A 326 -10.57 -18.74 -6.00
N LYS A 327 -10.47 -17.42 -6.16
CA LYS A 327 -9.46 -16.79 -7.04
C LYS A 327 -8.06 -16.80 -6.43
N LEU A 328 -7.95 -16.81 -5.09
CA LEU A 328 -6.68 -16.85 -4.37
C LEU A 328 -6.82 -17.75 -3.14
N SER A 329 -5.77 -18.47 -2.75
CA SER A 329 -5.79 -19.16 -1.45
C SER A 329 -5.52 -18.18 -0.30
N LEU A 330 -5.95 -18.53 0.92
CA LEU A 330 -5.69 -17.70 2.09
C LEU A 330 -4.18 -17.59 2.37
N GLU A 331 -3.43 -18.67 2.17
CA GLU A 331 -1.97 -18.70 2.31
C GLU A 331 -1.30 -17.72 1.32
N ALA A 332 -1.79 -17.70 0.08
CA ALA A 332 -1.27 -16.77 -0.92
C ALA A 332 -1.61 -15.31 -0.55
N LEU A 333 -2.81 -15.04 -0.01
CA LEU A 333 -3.14 -13.70 0.48
C LEU A 333 -2.21 -13.26 1.62
N VAL A 334 -1.94 -14.14 2.58
CA VAL A 334 -0.99 -13.88 3.68
C VAL A 334 0.42 -13.63 3.13
N GLU A 335 0.87 -14.43 2.17
CA GLU A 335 2.15 -14.22 1.50
C GLU A 335 2.25 -12.82 0.88
N ARG A 336 1.21 -12.37 0.16
CA ARG A 336 1.18 -11.08 -0.56
C ARG A 336 1.03 -9.87 0.35
N MET A 337 0.40 -10.01 1.50
CA MET A 337 0.13 -8.90 2.42
C MET A 337 1.08 -8.85 3.63
N SER A 338 1.92 -9.87 3.85
CA SER A 338 2.81 -9.94 5.00
C SER A 338 4.24 -10.32 4.62
N LEU A 339 4.44 -11.56 4.13
CA LEU A 339 5.78 -12.13 4.01
C LEU A 339 6.58 -11.54 2.84
N ALA A 340 5.97 -11.38 1.66
CA ALA A 340 6.63 -10.85 0.48
C ALA A 340 7.06 -9.38 0.69
N PRO A 341 6.18 -8.46 1.17
CA PRO A 341 6.59 -7.10 1.46
C PRO A 341 7.68 -7.03 2.54
N ALA A 342 7.57 -7.83 3.62
CA ALA A 342 8.58 -7.87 4.67
C ALA A 342 9.96 -8.28 4.12
N ARG A 343 10.02 -9.32 3.27
CA ARG A 343 11.28 -9.76 2.65
C ARG A 343 11.88 -8.71 1.73
N ARG A 344 11.06 -8.06 0.88
CA ARG A 344 11.55 -7.07 -0.08
C ARG A 344 12.17 -5.86 0.58
N PHE A 345 11.58 -5.38 1.65
CA PHE A 345 12.00 -4.15 2.33
C PHE A 345 12.80 -4.41 3.61
N GLY A 346 13.16 -5.68 3.90
CA GLY A 346 13.97 -6.04 5.06
C GLY A 346 13.30 -5.70 6.40
N ILE A 347 11.98 -5.86 6.47
CA ILE A 347 11.18 -5.53 7.66
C ILE A 347 11.21 -6.71 8.62
N ASP A 348 11.66 -6.47 9.85
CA ASP A 348 11.58 -7.42 10.94
C ASP A 348 10.14 -7.45 11.49
N ASN A 349 9.46 -8.55 11.27
CA ASN A 349 8.08 -8.79 11.70
C ASN A 349 7.97 -9.91 12.75
N GLN A 350 9.07 -10.16 13.48
CA GLN A 350 9.12 -11.18 14.53
C GLN A 350 8.18 -10.81 15.69
N ASP A 351 7.46 -11.82 16.21
CA ASP A 351 6.46 -11.67 17.28
C ASP A 351 5.35 -10.64 16.99
N CYS A 352 5.09 -10.44 15.68
CA CYS A 352 4.04 -9.57 15.17
C CYS A 352 2.97 -10.41 14.46
N TYR A 353 1.70 -10.26 14.86
CA TYR A 353 0.61 -11.08 14.34
C TYR A 353 -0.66 -10.25 14.18
N ALA A 354 -1.48 -10.63 13.20
CA ALA A 354 -2.86 -10.19 13.07
C ALA A 354 -3.81 -11.34 13.36
N ILE A 355 -4.92 -11.04 14.00
CA ILE A 355 -5.94 -12.01 14.41
C ILE A 355 -7.23 -11.67 13.68
N PHE A 356 -7.76 -12.63 12.92
CA PHE A 356 -9.01 -12.50 12.19
C PHE A 356 -9.98 -13.61 12.56
N ASP A 357 -11.28 -13.28 12.63
CA ASP A 357 -12.38 -14.23 12.66
C ASP A 357 -12.94 -14.32 11.24
N LEU A 358 -12.59 -15.38 10.52
CA LEU A 358 -12.93 -15.50 9.10
C LEU A 358 -14.43 -15.68 8.84
N ASN A 359 -15.20 -16.16 9.82
CA ASN A 359 -16.65 -16.36 9.70
C ASN A 359 -17.46 -15.13 10.13
N ALA A 360 -16.83 -14.20 10.84
CA ALA A 360 -17.52 -12.99 11.28
C ALA A 360 -17.74 -12.05 10.10
N GLN A 361 -18.98 -11.54 9.99
CA GLN A 361 -19.37 -10.56 9.00
C GLN A 361 -19.35 -9.16 9.56
N GLU A 362 -18.96 -8.19 8.75
CA GLU A 362 -19.05 -6.79 9.08
C GLU A 362 -19.39 -5.95 7.84
N ILE A 363 -19.96 -4.78 8.08
CA ILE A 363 -20.18 -3.78 7.03
C ILE A 363 -19.03 -2.77 7.14
N ILE A 364 -18.38 -2.48 6.01
CA ILE A 364 -17.34 -1.44 5.96
C ILE A 364 -18.01 -0.08 6.19
N ASP A 365 -17.79 0.45 7.37
CA ASP A 365 -18.30 1.75 7.82
C ASP A 365 -17.14 2.72 8.06
N PRO A 366 -16.85 3.63 7.12
CA PRO A 366 -15.73 4.57 7.26
C PRO A 366 -15.84 5.49 8.48
N GLU A 367 -17.03 5.73 9.01
CA GLU A 367 -17.19 6.55 10.23
C GLU A 367 -16.58 5.90 11.48
N ARG A 368 -16.34 4.60 11.42
CA ARG A 368 -15.70 3.84 12.50
C ARG A 368 -14.18 3.73 12.36
N PHE A 369 -13.60 4.24 11.27
CA PHE A 369 -12.17 4.17 11.02
C PHE A 369 -11.36 5.02 12.01
N GLN A 370 -10.17 4.54 12.37
CA GLN A 370 -9.17 5.28 13.15
C GLN A 370 -8.47 6.35 12.31
N SER A 371 -8.32 6.11 11.01
CA SER A 371 -7.86 7.11 10.06
C SER A 371 -8.73 8.36 10.12
N MET A 372 -8.16 9.53 9.88
CA MET A 372 -8.91 10.77 9.68
C MET A 372 -9.63 10.79 8.34
N GLY A 373 -9.12 10.06 7.33
CA GLY A 373 -9.77 9.88 6.04
C GLY A 373 -11.00 8.98 6.11
N ARG A 374 -12.01 9.28 5.26
CA ARG A 374 -13.28 8.52 5.18
C ARG A 374 -13.59 8.02 3.77
N ALA A 375 -12.85 8.49 2.78
CA ALA A 375 -13.13 8.18 1.39
C ALA A 375 -12.56 6.81 1.01
N THR A 376 -13.41 5.79 0.97
CA THR A 376 -13.09 4.45 0.44
C THR A 376 -14.18 3.98 -0.50
N PRO A 377 -13.83 3.38 -1.67
CA PRO A 377 -14.83 2.83 -2.57
C PRO A 377 -15.58 1.63 -2.00
N PHE A 378 -15.05 1.04 -0.92
CA PHE A 378 -15.63 -0.14 -0.26
C PHE A 378 -16.68 0.19 0.80
N ALA A 379 -17.01 1.47 1.02
CA ALA A 379 -18.02 1.87 2.01
C ALA A 379 -19.37 1.17 1.74
N GLY A 380 -19.91 0.55 2.78
CA GLY A 380 -21.17 -0.19 2.70
C GLY A 380 -21.04 -1.65 2.22
N TRP A 381 -19.85 -2.13 1.87
CA TRP A 381 -19.65 -3.54 1.53
C TRP A 381 -19.83 -4.42 2.75
N ASN A 382 -20.56 -5.54 2.56
CA ASN A 382 -20.64 -6.61 3.55
C ASN A 382 -19.49 -7.59 3.29
N VAL A 383 -18.63 -7.76 4.25
CA VAL A 383 -17.40 -8.54 4.14
C VAL A 383 -17.28 -9.56 5.26
N HIS A 384 -16.53 -10.62 5.01
CA HIS A 384 -16.08 -11.58 6.01
C HIS A 384 -14.66 -11.29 6.48
N ALA A 385 -14.16 -12.08 7.42
CA ALA A 385 -12.83 -11.93 8.03
C ALA A 385 -12.69 -10.65 8.87
N ALA A 386 -13.58 -10.48 9.84
CA ALA A 386 -13.50 -9.36 10.78
C ALA A 386 -12.17 -9.37 11.54
N HIS A 387 -11.53 -8.20 11.63
CA HIS A 387 -10.30 -8.02 12.39
C HIS A 387 -10.59 -8.05 13.90
N VAL A 388 -9.93 -8.94 14.62
CA VAL A 388 -10.10 -9.15 16.06
C VAL A 388 -9.05 -8.40 16.88
N GLY A 389 -7.79 -8.40 16.45
CA GLY A 389 -6.71 -7.74 17.15
C GLY A 389 -5.35 -7.86 16.46
N THR A 390 -4.46 -6.94 16.79
CA THR A 390 -3.09 -6.89 16.28
C THR A 390 -2.10 -7.02 17.43
N ILE A 391 -1.17 -7.96 17.29
CA ILE A 391 -0.08 -8.17 18.24
C ILE A 391 1.19 -7.59 17.61
N TYR A 392 1.78 -6.64 18.30
CA TYR A 392 3.02 -6.01 17.91
C TYR A 392 4.10 -6.31 18.95
N ARG A 393 5.16 -7.00 18.53
CA ARG A 393 6.27 -7.42 19.40
C ARG A 393 5.80 -8.18 20.67
N GLY A 394 4.84 -9.11 20.46
CA GLY A 394 4.30 -9.96 21.50
C GLY A 394 3.25 -9.31 22.40
N GLU A 395 2.85 -8.06 22.14
CA GLU A 395 1.83 -7.33 22.92
C GLU A 395 0.62 -6.99 22.04
N LEU A 396 -0.59 -7.32 22.53
CA LEU A 396 -1.83 -6.96 21.86
C LEU A 396 -2.05 -5.45 21.96
N LEU A 397 -2.18 -4.81 20.82
CA LEU A 397 -2.52 -3.39 20.74
C LEU A 397 -4.00 -3.19 21.12
N GLU A 398 -4.26 -2.23 22.01
CA GLU A 398 -5.63 -1.90 22.39
C GLU A 398 -6.36 -1.19 21.24
N LYS A 399 -7.57 -1.68 20.87
CA LYS A 399 -8.44 -0.98 19.91
C LYS A 399 -8.81 0.40 20.49
N GLY A 400 -8.37 1.46 19.79
CA GLY A 400 -8.93 2.81 19.99
C GLY A 400 -8.79 3.36 21.40
N ARG A 401 -7.61 3.42 22.00
CA ARG A 401 -7.35 4.47 22.98
C ARG A 401 -7.21 5.78 22.22
N ASN A 402 -8.33 6.50 22.09
CA ASN A 402 -8.28 7.93 21.88
C ASN A 402 -7.45 8.52 23.04
N ALA A 403 -6.25 8.97 22.74
CA ALA A 403 -5.48 9.82 23.61
C ALA A 403 -5.66 11.27 23.18
#